data_71c3d25138c56179c541ca39a3d65653
#
_entry.id   71c3d25138c56179c541ca39a3d65653
#
_cell.length_a   1.000
_cell.length_b   1.000
_cell.length_c   1.000
_cell.angle_alpha   90.00
_cell.angle_beta   90.00
_cell.angle_gamma   90.00
#
_symmetry.space_group_name_H-M   'P 1'
#
loop_
_entity.id
_entity.type
_entity.pdbx_description
1 polymer ?
#
loop_
_entity_poly.entity_id
_entity_poly.type
_entity_poly.pdbx_seq_one_letter_code
_entity_poly.pdbx_strand_id
1 'polypeptide(L)'
;MGYAVLHLDKAPGNEAAMTAHIARTKIPTNASPERTCLNEELVEFPEEVADRTEAINYRLEHAGLTRKIGTNQVRVIRVMLTGSHDTMKRIEEEGRLPEWCADNLAWLRETFGAENVVSAVVHRDESTPHIHAAVVPIVTGERRKARTAASETPGKRHYRPKSAARPRLCADDVMSRIRLKQYQDTYAAAMSKYGLERGIDGSEARHITTQEFYRQAIAQQQDLQENIDALLRLEEQKRKAVEQLKQQERQVRTEYEQTATLQAQKSAELNRTEAELKSVKGELKGARLKNAAAEVGSNIVEGIGAMIGTSRVKRQQQEIDRLNAENAALHEQIGALNRANREEKARHEQAEQQLQAKLDRIEHWLPDTQTLINWGEYCRDMGIPESGAREI
;
A
#
# COMPACT_ATOMS: atom_id res chain seq x y z
N MET A 1 5.81 19.78 -10.00
CA MET A 1 4.60 20.64 -9.98
C MET A 1 3.69 20.08 -8.91
N GLY A 2 3.07 20.95 -8.14
CA GLY A 2 2.15 20.56 -7.06
C GLY A 2 0.77 21.14 -7.28
N TYR A 3 -0.18 20.65 -6.51
CA TYR A 3 -1.56 21.13 -6.59
C TYR A 3 -1.86 22.19 -5.54
N ALA A 4 -2.60 23.23 -5.92
CA ALA A 4 -3.21 24.20 -5.00
C ALA A 4 -4.38 23.50 -4.27
N VAL A 5 -4.39 23.59 -2.96
CA VAL A 5 -5.43 22.95 -2.12
C VAL A 5 -6.25 24.05 -1.44
N LEU A 6 -7.51 24.10 -1.81
CA LEU A 6 -8.52 25.00 -1.23
C LEU A 6 -9.68 24.16 -0.70
N HIS A 7 -9.92 24.24 0.60
CA HIS A 7 -11.05 23.59 1.23
C HIS A 7 -11.93 24.58 1.97
N LEU A 8 -13.24 24.45 1.83
CA LEU A 8 -14.24 25.25 2.51
C LEU A 8 -15.21 24.34 3.28
N ASP A 9 -15.47 24.66 4.53
CA ASP A 9 -16.40 23.95 5.37
C ASP A 9 -17.37 24.91 6.08
N LYS A 10 -18.66 24.51 6.19
CA LYS A 10 -19.68 25.24 6.94
C LYS A 10 -19.58 24.89 8.41
N ALA A 11 -19.36 25.86 9.25
CA ALA A 11 -19.33 25.64 10.69
C ALA A 11 -20.71 25.94 11.32
N PRO A 12 -21.45 24.89 11.67
CA PRO A 12 -22.78 25.05 12.26
C PRO A 12 -22.72 25.05 13.79
N GLY A 13 -21.99 25.84 14.45
CA GLY A 13 -21.98 25.72 15.90
C GLY A 13 -20.97 26.58 16.63
N ASN A 14 -20.51 26.06 17.74
CA ASN A 14 -19.54 26.71 18.59
C ASN A 14 -18.14 26.62 17.98
N GLU A 15 -17.53 27.77 17.71
CA GLU A 15 -16.17 27.88 17.14
C GLU A 15 -15.06 27.82 18.19
N ALA A 16 -15.38 27.77 19.49
CA ALA A 16 -14.38 27.79 20.55
C ALA A 16 -13.35 26.68 20.46
N ALA A 17 -13.77 25.45 20.11
CA ALA A 17 -12.85 24.33 19.92
C ALA A 17 -11.91 24.54 18.73
N MET A 18 -12.41 25.08 17.61
CA MET A 18 -11.59 25.40 16.45
C MET A 18 -10.65 26.59 16.75
N THR A 19 -11.12 27.60 17.47
CA THR A 19 -10.30 28.72 17.94
C THR A 19 -9.16 28.21 18.82
N ALA A 20 -9.46 27.31 19.78
CA ALA A 20 -8.46 26.70 20.64
C ALA A 20 -7.41 25.89 19.85
N HIS A 21 -7.84 25.16 18.82
CA HIS A 21 -6.95 24.44 17.92
C HIS A 21 -6.06 25.38 17.12
N ILE A 22 -6.63 26.41 16.50
CA ILE A 22 -5.90 27.39 15.68
C ILE A 22 -4.93 28.22 16.53
N ALA A 23 -5.36 28.67 17.69
CA ALA A 23 -4.54 29.44 18.63
C ALA A 23 -3.54 28.58 19.41
N ARG A 24 -3.51 27.27 19.20
CA ARG A 24 -2.62 26.32 19.92
C ARG A 24 -2.76 26.36 21.45
N THR A 25 -3.91 26.81 21.96
CA THR A 25 -4.23 26.61 23.38
C THR A 25 -4.43 25.12 23.69
N LYS A 26 -4.78 24.33 22.67
CA LYS A 26 -4.73 22.89 22.67
C LYS A 26 -3.83 22.46 21.49
N ILE A 27 -2.62 22.03 21.80
CA ILE A 27 -1.64 21.60 20.80
C ILE A 27 -2.04 20.22 20.28
N PRO A 28 -2.22 20.03 18.97
CA PRO A 28 -2.44 18.71 18.39
C PRO A 28 -1.12 17.92 18.31
N THR A 29 -1.21 16.61 18.30
CA THR A 29 -0.04 15.71 18.34
C THR A 29 0.84 15.79 17.09
N ASN A 30 0.28 16.21 15.95
CA ASN A 30 1.01 16.42 14.70
C ASN A 30 1.67 17.82 14.60
N ALA A 31 1.57 18.65 15.62
CA ALA A 31 2.24 19.95 15.68
C ALA A 31 3.50 19.88 16.54
N SER A 32 4.60 20.51 16.08
CA SER A 32 5.82 20.67 16.85
C SER A 32 5.69 21.86 17.81
N PRO A 33 5.71 21.64 19.14
CA PRO A 33 5.60 22.74 20.12
C PRO A 33 6.70 23.80 19.97
N GLU A 34 7.90 23.38 19.53
CA GLU A 34 9.04 24.28 19.32
C GLU A 34 8.82 25.24 18.16
N ARG A 35 8.02 24.84 17.18
CA ARG A 35 7.71 25.62 15.97
C ARG A 35 6.43 26.45 16.11
N THR A 36 5.65 26.27 17.17
CA THR A 36 4.38 26.99 17.37
C THR A 36 4.56 28.52 17.38
N CYS A 37 5.73 28.99 17.82
CA CYS A 37 6.08 30.42 17.75
C CYS A 37 6.21 30.98 16.34
N LEU A 38 6.25 30.14 15.30
CA LEU A 38 6.28 30.54 13.91
C LEU A 38 4.90 30.72 13.30
N ASN A 39 3.84 30.33 14.02
CA ASN A 39 2.46 30.56 13.58
C ASN A 39 2.12 32.04 13.72
N GLU A 40 1.37 32.57 12.77
CA GLU A 40 1.10 34.01 12.71
C GLU A 40 -0.34 34.26 12.27
N GLU A 41 -1.03 35.22 12.95
CA GLU A 41 -2.31 35.74 12.49
C GLU A 41 -2.05 36.86 11.47
N LEU A 42 -2.57 36.67 10.26
CA LEU A 42 -2.38 37.57 9.11
C LEU A 42 -3.42 38.70 9.05
N VAL A 43 -4.44 38.65 9.91
CA VAL A 43 -5.51 39.66 10.00
C VAL A 43 -5.40 40.38 11.33
N GLU A 44 -5.22 41.70 11.29
CA GLU A 44 -5.27 42.51 12.51
C GLU A 44 -6.68 42.56 13.06
N PHE A 45 -6.82 42.26 14.34
CA PHE A 45 -8.07 42.36 15.04
C PHE A 45 -8.36 43.82 15.51
N PRO A 46 -9.62 44.26 15.55
CA PRO A 46 -9.98 45.48 16.27
C PRO A 46 -9.55 45.44 17.74
N GLU A 47 -9.33 46.59 18.35
CA GLU A 47 -8.86 46.69 19.76
C GLU A 47 -9.75 45.95 20.77
N GLU A 48 -11.06 45.83 20.48
CA GLU A 48 -12.02 45.17 21.33
C GLU A 48 -12.11 43.66 21.13
N VAL A 49 -11.31 43.09 20.23
CA VAL A 49 -11.38 41.68 19.81
C VAL A 49 -10.11 40.95 20.23
N ALA A 50 -10.27 40.00 21.13
CA ALA A 50 -9.13 39.24 21.66
C ALA A 50 -8.82 37.97 20.91
N ASP A 51 -9.78 37.34 20.25
CA ASP A 51 -9.59 36.08 19.56
C ASP A 51 -10.47 35.95 18.30
N ARG A 52 -10.23 34.86 17.58
CA ARG A 52 -10.96 34.48 16.35
C ARG A 52 -12.49 34.35 16.58
N THR A 53 -12.94 33.84 17.73
CA THR A 53 -14.37 33.69 18.03
C THR A 53 -15.01 35.04 18.23
N GLU A 54 -14.33 35.93 18.92
CA GLU A 54 -14.78 37.32 19.12
C GLU A 54 -14.77 38.10 17.78
N ALA A 55 -13.77 37.89 16.91
CA ALA A 55 -13.73 38.48 15.59
C ALA A 55 -14.94 38.08 14.72
N ILE A 56 -15.36 36.82 14.78
CA ILE A 56 -16.56 36.33 14.09
C ILE A 56 -17.81 37.05 14.67
N ASN A 57 -17.96 37.12 15.98
CA ASN A 57 -19.10 37.78 16.61
C ASN A 57 -19.12 39.29 16.32
N TYR A 58 -17.97 39.93 16.44
CA TYR A 58 -17.83 41.36 16.12
C TYR A 58 -18.30 41.68 14.68
N ARG A 59 -17.89 40.89 13.70
CA ARG A 59 -18.32 41.04 12.31
C ARG A 59 -19.83 40.82 12.16
N LEU A 60 -20.41 39.83 12.83
CA LEU A 60 -21.87 39.59 12.80
C LEU A 60 -22.66 40.70 13.36
N GLU A 61 -22.20 41.32 14.45
CA GLU A 61 -22.86 42.46 15.12
C GLU A 61 -22.79 43.74 14.28
N HIS A 62 -21.64 43.98 13.62
CA HIS A 62 -21.40 45.17 12.80
C HIS A 62 -21.80 45.00 11.33
N ALA A 63 -22.36 43.85 10.94
CA ALA A 63 -22.76 43.54 9.55
C ALA A 63 -24.06 44.27 9.10
N GLY A 64 -24.72 45.03 9.96
CA GLY A 64 -26.01 45.67 9.63
C GLY A 64 -27.14 44.66 9.34
N LEU A 65 -27.10 43.49 9.98
CA LEU A 65 -28.11 42.44 9.84
C LEU A 65 -29.41 42.86 10.50
N THR A 66 -30.50 42.92 9.76
CA THR A 66 -31.83 43.31 10.30
C THR A 66 -32.62 42.12 10.81
N ARG A 67 -32.19 40.90 10.56
CA ARG A 67 -32.86 39.68 11.00
C ARG A 67 -32.06 38.97 12.06
N LYS A 68 -32.74 38.48 13.10
CA LYS A 68 -32.12 37.65 14.14
C LYS A 68 -31.48 36.37 13.50
N ILE A 69 -30.26 36.09 13.88
CA ILE A 69 -29.56 34.89 13.48
C ILE A 69 -30.18 33.68 14.15
N GLY A 70 -30.62 32.69 13.36
CA GLY A 70 -31.18 31.45 13.87
C GLY A 70 -30.10 30.51 14.42
N THR A 71 -30.48 29.59 15.29
CA THR A 71 -29.58 28.61 15.92
C THR A 71 -28.90 27.68 14.90
N ASN A 72 -29.59 27.33 13.82
CA ASN A 72 -29.09 26.43 12.75
C ASN A 72 -28.43 27.21 11.61
N GLN A 73 -28.22 28.51 11.75
CA GLN A 73 -27.63 29.30 10.67
C GLN A 73 -26.11 29.26 10.77
N VAL A 74 -25.45 28.97 9.63
CA VAL A 74 -23.99 28.98 9.52
C VAL A 74 -23.48 30.39 9.75
N ARG A 75 -22.65 30.58 10.76
CA ARG A 75 -22.08 31.87 11.13
C ARG A 75 -20.75 32.17 10.51
N VAL A 76 -19.99 31.11 10.21
CA VAL A 76 -18.66 31.21 9.63
C VAL A 76 -18.44 30.06 8.65
N ILE A 77 -17.70 30.36 7.60
CA ILE A 77 -17.11 29.37 6.69
C ILE A 77 -15.64 29.27 7.08
N ARG A 78 -15.19 28.06 7.37
CA ARG A 78 -13.79 27.75 7.57
C ARG A 78 -13.16 27.54 6.20
N VAL A 79 -12.03 28.16 5.97
CA VAL A 79 -11.27 28.01 4.72
C VAL A 79 -9.89 27.53 5.08
N MET A 80 -9.44 26.43 4.46
CA MET A 80 -8.08 25.96 4.55
C MET A 80 -7.41 26.13 3.21
N LEU A 81 -6.22 26.70 3.20
CA LEU A 81 -5.41 27.02 2.03
C LEU A 81 -4.02 26.42 2.20
N THR A 82 -3.61 25.60 1.26
CA THR A 82 -2.27 24.99 1.23
C THR A 82 -1.94 24.51 -0.17
N GLY A 83 -0.90 23.71 -0.31
CA GLY A 83 -0.51 23.04 -1.55
C GLY A 83 0.06 21.65 -1.29
N SER A 84 0.47 20.97 -2.34
CA SER A 84 1.20 19.71 -2.21
C SER A 84 2.42 19.86 -1.31
N HIS A 85 2.66 18.89 -0.43
CA HIS A 85 3.69 18.94 0.62
C HIS A 85 5.06 19.42 0.11
N ASP A 86 5.61 18.75 -0.91
CA ASP A 86 6.94 19.08 -1.46
C ASP A 86 7.03 20.50 -2.02
N THR A 87 5.92 20.99 -2.62
CA THR A 87 5.88 22.37 -3.15
C THR A 87 5.82 23.38 -2.03
N MET A 88 5.02 23.12 -0.98
CA MET A 88 4.94 24.02 0.18
C MET A 88 6.26 24.06 0.96
N LYS A 89 6.93 22.92 1.11
CA LYS A 89 8.25 22.83 1.72
C LYS A 89 9.28 23.66 0.93
N ARG A 90 9.29 23.54 -0.40
CA ARG A 90 10.15 24.34 -1.26
C ARG A 90 9.87 25.85 -1.13
N ILE A 91 8.59 26.28 -1.10
CA ILE A 91 8.20 27.68 -0.89
C ILE A 91 8.76 28.21 0.45
N GLU A 92 8.70 27.40 1.51
CA GLU A 92 9.28 27.76 2.81
C GLU A 92 10.80 27.84 2.77
N GLU A 93 11.48 26.85 2.17
CA GLU A 93 12.94 26.79 2.00
C GLU A 93 13.48 27.95 1.13
N GLU A 94 12.75 28.35 0.10
CA GLU A 94 13.07 29.52 -0.74
C GLU A 94 12.80 30.87 -0.04
N GLY A 95 12.25 30.86 1.18
CA GLY A 95 11.89 32.08 1.93
C GLY A 95 10.69 32.84 1.34
N ARG A 96 9.89 32.20 0.48
CA ARG A 96 8.75 32.81 -0.20
C ARG A 96 7.42 32.64 0.53
N LEU A 97 7.43 32.00 1.70
CA LEU A 97 6.21 31.77 2.49
C LEU A 97 5.49 33.07 2.88
N PRO A 98 6.18 34.16 3.28
CA PRO A 98 5.48 35.42 3.57
C PRO A 98 4.77 36.02 2.35
N GLU A 99 5.39 35.92 1.15
CA GLU A 99 4.76 36.36 -0.12
C GLU A 99 3.51 35.50 -0.42
N TRP A 100 3.62 34.18 -0.26
CA TRP A 100 2.52 33.24 -0.42
C TRP A 100 1.37 33.54 0.56
N CYS A 101 1.66 33.86 1.82
CA CYS A 101 0.66 34.27 2.82
C CYS A 101 -0.06 35.54 2.40
N ALA A 102 0.68 36.56 1.96
CA ALA A 102 0.12 37.83 1.52
C ALA A 102 -0.82 37.66 0.30
N ASP A 103 -0.45 36.85 -0.67
CA ASP A 103 -1.29 36.56 -1.83
C ASP A 103 -2.54 35.75 -1.47
N ASN A 104 -2.43 34.81 -0.55
CA ASN A 104 -3.59 34.08 -0.03
C ASN A 104 -4.57 35.02 0.65
N LEU A 105 -4.08 35.93 1.49
CA LEU A 105 -4.92 36.93 2.16
C LEU A 105 -5.56 37.89 1.15
N ALA A 106 -4.82 38.32 0.13
CA ALA A 106 -5.35 39.16 -0.95
C ALA A 106 -6.46 38.44 -1.71
N TRP A 107 -6.24 37.18 -2.10
CA TRP A 107 -7.26 36.37 -2.78
C TRP A 107 -8.51 36.15 -1.91
N LEU A 108 -8.35 35.87 -0.61
CA LEU A 108 -9.47 35.75 0.33
C LEU A 108 -10.30 37.04 0.38
N ARG A 109 -9.62 38.19 0.53
CA ARG A 109 -10.28 39.50 0.62
C ARG A 109 -11.01 39.89 -0.67
N GLU A 110 -10.42 39.61 -1.81
CA GLU A 110 -11.06 39.83 -3.12
C GLU A 110 -12.27 38.92 -3.33
N THR A 111 -12.15 37.65 -2.94
CA THR A 111 -13.19 36.63 -3.19
C THR A 111 -14.39 36.77 -2.27
N PHE A 112 -14.17 37.03 -0.98
CA PHE A 112 -15.22 37.03 0.04
C PHE A 112 -15.57 38.40 0.60
N GLY A 113 -14.79 39.44 0.24
CA GLY A 113 -14.86 40.79 0.80
C GLY A 113 -13.97 40.94 2.03
N ALA A 114 -13.18 42.01 2.04
CA ALA A 114 -12.16 42.26 3.07
C ALA A 114 -12.73 42.20 4.50
N GLU A 115 -13.91 42.81 4.72
CA GLU A 115 -14.58 42.82 6.02
C GLU A 115 -15.07 41.44 6.49
N ASN A 116 -15.28 40.52 5.57
CA ASN A 116 -15.80 39.19 5.88
C ASN A 116 -14.70 38.20 6.25
N VAL A 117 -13.44 38.50 5.90
CA VAL A 117 -12.26 37.71 6.28
C VAL A 117 -11.80 38.20 7.65
N VAL A 118 -12.23 37.53 8.70
CA VAL A 118 -12.09 38.02 10.10
C VAL A 118 -10.89 37.42 10.83
N SER A 119 -10.28 36.36 10.30
CA SER A 119 -9.05 35.73 10.82
C SER A 119 -8.42 34.91 9.71
N ALA A 120 -7.10 34.85 9.68
CA ALA A 120 -6.33 34.00 8.78
C ALA A 120 -4.97 33.68 9.45
N VAL A 121 -4.85 32.51 10.03
CA VAL A 121 -3.63 32.07 10.74
C VAL A 121 -2.83 31.11 9.86
N VAL A 122 -1.55 31.42 9.63
CA VAL A 122 -0.63 30.48 9.02
C VAL A 122 -0.04 29.56 10.09
N HIS A 123 -0.17 28.26 9.89
CA HIS A 123 0.48 27.24 10.69
C HIS A 123 1.75 26.76 9.98
N ARG A 124 2.86 26.81 10.70
CA ARG A 124 4.18 26.36 10.30
C ARG A 124 4.74 25.28 11.23
N ASP A 125 3.98 24.93 12.25
CA ASP A 125 4.32 23.94 13.26
C ASP A 125 3.90 22.51 12.91
N GLU A 126 3.20 22.33 11.82
CA GLU A 126 2.85 21.03 11.26
C GLU A 126 3.75 20.68 10.05
N SER A 127 3.59 19.46 9.51
CA SER A 127 4.41 18.93 8.41
C SER A 127 4.35 19.77 7.12
N THR A 128 3.22 20.43 6.88
CA THR A 128 2.99 21.24 5.67
C THR A 128 2.42 22.60 6.08
N PRO A 129 3.06 23.72 5.68
CA PRO A 129 2.51 25.06 5.93
C PRO A 129 1.12 25.21 5.32
N HIS A 130 0.18 25.72 6.10
CA HIS A 130 -1.19 25.96 5.66
C HIS A 130 -1.83 27.14 6.38
N ILE A 131 -2.86 27.73 5.78
CA ILE A 131 -3.60 28.84 6.36
C ILE A 131 -5.00 28.35 6.76
N HIS A 132 -5.39 28.61 8.00
CA HIS A 132 -6.77 28.54 8.46
C HIS A 132 -7.40 29.92 8.45
N ALA A 133 -8.37 30.14 7.56
CA ALA A 133 -9.12 31.40 7.54
C ALA A 133 -10.56 31.24 8.00
N ALA A 134 -11.10 32.29 8.59
CA ALA A 134 -12.49 32.42 8.99
C ALA A 134 -13.18 33.49 8.13
N VAL A 135 -14.22 33.08 7.42
CA VAL A 135 -15.02 33.96 6.57
C VAL A 135 -16.46 34.01 7.07
N VAL A 136 -16.92 35.19 7.48
CA VAL A 136 -18.32 35.42 7.84
C VAL A 136 -19.14 35.63 6.56
N PRO A 137 -20.12 34.74 6.23
CA PRO A 137 -20.80 34.77 4.93
C PRO A 137 -21.88 35.85 4.82
N ILE A 138 -21.47 37.10 4.96
CA ILE A 138 -22.34 38.24 4.73
C ILE A 138 -22.38 38.56 3.24
N VAL A 139 -23.56 38.57 2.67
CA VAL A 139 -23.80 38.86 1.26
C VAL A 139 -24.84 39.97 1.08
N THR A 140 -24.62 40.79 0.10
CA THR A 140 -25.56 41.78 -0.44
C THR A 140 -26.09 41.31 -1.78
N GLY A 141 -27.22 41.80 -2.25
CA GLY A 141 -27.77 41.44 -3.54
C GLY A 141 -29.02 40.58 -3.51
N GLU A 142 -29.52 40.21 -4.65
CA GLU A 142 -30.76 39.45 -4.78
C GLU A 142 -30.66 38.05 -4.14
N ARG A 143 -31.72 37.67 -3.44
CA ARG A 143 -31.82 36.35 -2.86
C ARG A 143 -31.97 35.31 -3.97
N ARG A 144 -31.15 34.31 -3.95
CA ARG A 144 -31.25 33.16 -4.84
C ARG A 144 -32.68 32.58 -4.77
N LYS A 145 -33.39 32.50 -5.89
CA LYS A 145 -34.73 31.90 -5.94
C LYS A 145 -34.62 30.45 -5.47
N ALA A 146 -35.41 30.08 -4.45
CA ALA A 146 -35.55 28.68 -4.09
C ALA A 146 -35.97 27.93 -5.36
N ARG A 147 -35.30 26.83 -5.65
CA ARG A 147 -35.66 25.94 -6.74
C ARG A 147 -37.05 25.41 -6.41
N THR A 148 -38.08 25.94 -7.06
CA THR A 148 -39.44 25.44 -6.96
C THR A 148 -39.39 24.01 -7.52
N ALA A 149 -39.43 23.01 -6.63
CA ALA A 149 -39.99 21.72 -7.02
C ALA A 149 -41.38 22.01 -7.54
N ALA A 150 -41.65 21.56 -8.74
CA ALA A 150 -42.97 21.66 -9.37
C ALA A 150 -44.00 20.98 -8.45
N SER A 151 -44.67 21.78 -7.65
CA SER A 151 -45.88 21.47 -6.93
C SER A 151 -46.65 22.76 -6.92
N GLU A 152 -47.43 22.94 -7.95
CA GLU A 152 -48.49 23.91 -8.00
C GLU A 152 -49.54 23.53 -6.95
N THR A 153 -49.37 23.99 -5.76
CA THR A 153 -50.47 24.03 -4.77
C THR A 153 -51.06 25.41 -4.83
N PRO A 154 -52.32 25.58 -5.29
CA PRO A 154 -52.98 26.88 -5.31
C PRO A 154 -53.11 27.43 -3.91
N GLY A 155 -52.61 28.64 -3.69
CA GLY A 155 -52.81 29.36 -2.43
C GLY A 155 -51.57 29.71 -1.63
N LYS A 156 -50.34 29.35 -1.99
CA LYS A 156 -49.11 29.81 -1.31
C LYS A 156 -48.74 31.21 -1.82
N ARG A 157 -48.75 32.19 -0.88
CA ARG A 157 -48.28 33.56 -1.13
C ARG A 157 -46.88 33.58 -1.74
N HIS A 158 -46.76 34.08 -2.99
CA HIS A 158 -45.49 34.37 -3.61
C HIS A 158 -44.70 35.32 -2.73
N TYR A 159 -43.53 34.88 -2.31
CA TYR A 159 -42.59 35.67 -1.53
C TYR A 159 -42.05 36.79 -2.44
N ARG A 160 -42.44 38.04 -2.19
CA ARG A 160 -41.84 39.20 -2.89
C ARG A 160 -40.36 39.28 -2.52
N PRO A 161 -39.40 39.35 -3.47
CA PRO A 161 -38.03 39.58 -3.15
C PRO A 161 -37.89 40.89 -2.40
N LYS A 162 -37.40 40.84 -1.17
CA LYS A 162 -37.06 42.05 -0.40
C LYS A 162 -35.79 42.64 -1.02
N SER A 163 -35.76 44.01 -1.06
CA SER A 163 -34.71 44.86 -1.57
C SER A 163 -33.30 44.22 -1.55
N ALA A 164 -32.66 44.24 -2.70
CA ALA A 164 -31.32 43.67 -2.99
C ALA A 164 -30.18 44.31 -2.15
N ALA A 165 -30.42 45.43 -1.49
CA ALA A 165 -29.39 46.26 -0.90
C ALA A 165 -29.07 45.94 0.57
N ARG A 166 -29.83 45.00 1.24
CA ARG A 166 -29.61 44.72 2.67
C ARG A 166 -28.66 43.56 2.90
N PRO A 167 -27.66 43.71 3.79
CA PRO A 167 -26.80 42.61 4.18
C PRO A 167 -27.59 41.47 4.79
N ARG A 168 -27.18 40.25 4.49
CA ARG A 168 -27.75 39.00 5.01
C ARG A 168 -26.70 37.93 5.21
N LEU A 169 -26.85 37.15 6.24
CA LEU A 169 -25.99 35.98 6.51
C LEU A 169 -26.46 34.80 5.65
N CYS A 170 -25.66 34.36 4.70
CA CYS A 170 -26.03 33.26 3.77
C CYS A 170 -24.83 32.48 3.23
N ALA A 171 -24.46 31.43 3.93
CA ALA A 171 -23.39 30.53 3.52
C ALA A 171 -23.71 29.78 2.19
N ASP A 172 -25.00 29.48 1.91
CA ASP A 172 -25.36 28.77 0.69
C ASP A 172 -25.15 29.58 -0.59
N ASP A 173 -25.24 30.89 -0.50
CA ASP A 173 -24.92 31.76 -1.63
C ASP A 173 -23.40 31.85 -1.86
N VAL A 174 -22.62 31.87 -0.79
CA VAL A 174 -21.15 31.86 -0.85
C VAL A 174 -20.64 30.51 -1.34
N MET A 175 -21.19 29.41 -0.83
CA MET A 175 -20.76 28.05 -1.15
C MET A 175 -21.67 27.37 -2.18
N SER A 176 -22.18 28.11 -3.16
CA SER A 176 -22.91 27.50 -4.26
C SER A 176 -21.98 26.67 -5.14
N ARG A 177 -22.48 25.56 -5.73
CA ARG A 177 -21.69 24.66 -6.59
C ARG A 177 -20.90 25.39 -7.68
N ILE A 178 -21.51 26.40 -8.29
CA ILE A 178 -20.86 27.20 -9.33
C ILE A 178 -19.71 27.99 -8.73
N ARG A 179 -19.92 28.67 -7.61
CA ARG A 179 -18.88 29.46 -6.94
C ARG A 179 -17.74 28.60 -6.42
N LEU A 180 -18.06 27.44 -5.83
CA LEU A 180 -17.02 26.51 -5.36
C LEU A 180 -16.09 26.08 -6.51
N LYS A 181 -16.62 25.85 -7.70
CA LYS A 181 -15.78 25.57 -8.89
C LYS A 181 -14.96 26.78 -9.29
N GLN A 182 -15.55 27.96 -9.35
CA GLN A 182 -14.86 29.22 -9.66
C GLN A 182 -13.73 29.52 -8.65
N TYR A 183 -13.95 29.24 -7.35
CA TYR A 183 -12.91 29.42 -6.34
C TYR A 183 -11.71 28.52 -6.58
N GLN A 184 -11.92 27.26 -6.97
CA GLN A 184 -10.82 26.37 -7.33
C GLN A 184 -10.02 26.91 -8.52
N ASP A 185 -10.70 27.43 -9.54
CA ASP A 185 -10.07 27.99 -10.73
C ASP A 185 -9.28 29.27 -10.41
N THR A 186 -9.89 30.23 -9.69
CA THR A 186 -9.26 31.51 -9.37
C THR A 186 -8.14 31.36 -8.35
N TYR A 187 -8.31 30.46 -7.37
CA TYR A 187 -7.27 30.19 -6.38
C TYR A 187 -6.02 29.58 -7.04
N ALA A 188 -6.20 28.57 -7.86
CA ALA A 188 -5.07 27.96 -8.59
C ALA A 188 -4.37 28.98 -9.51
N ALA A 189 -5.13 29.85 -10.16
CA ALA A 189 -4.55 30.93 -10.97
C ALA A 189 -3.70 31.89 -10.13
N ALA A 190 -4.18 32.29 -8.95
CA ALA A 190 -3.44 33.16 -8.03
C ALA A 190 -2.16 32.48 -7.48
N MET A 191 -2.19 31.17 -7.28
CA MET A 191 -1.09 30.40 -6.70
C MET A 191 -0.11 29.83 -7.76
N SER A 192 -0.37 30.04 -9.05
CA SER A 192 0.43 29.47 -10.14
C SER A 192 1.90 29.92 -10.14
N LYS A 193 2.19 31.14 -9.68
CA LYS A 193 3.57 31.67 -9.56
C LYS A 193 4.42 30.92 -8.53
N TYR A 194 3.80 30.10 -7.67
CA TYR A 194 4.48 29.22 -6.71
C TYR A 194 4.65 27.79 -7.25
N GLY A 195 4.23 27.51 -8.50
CA GLY A 195 4.24 26.17 -9.08
C GLY A 195 3.11 25.28 -8.54
N LEU A 196 2.04 25.90 -8.06
CA LEU A 196 0.82 25.23 -7.63
C LEU A 196 -0.23 25.33 -8.75
N GLU A 197 -0.73 24.19 -9.18
CA GLU A 197 -1.69 24.05 -10.26
C GLU A 197 -3.07 23.66 -9.73
N ARG A 198 -4.08 23.82 -10.56
CA ARG A 198 -5.42 23.36 -10.24
C ARG A 198 -5.49 21.83 -10.18
N GLY A 199 -6.14 21.30 -9.17
CA GLY A 199 -6.47 19.88 -9.09
C GLY A 199 -7.33 19.42 -10.29
N ILE A 200 -7.32 18.14 -10.59
CA ILE A 200 -8.02 17.53 -11.72
C ILE A 200 -9.55 17.67 -11.53
N ASP A 201 -10.21 18.35 -12.48
CA ASP A 201 -11.68 18.48 -12.47
C ASP A 201 -12.31 17.11 -12.77
N GLY A 202 -13.25 16.69 -11.94
CA GLY A 202 -13.88 15.37 -12.06
C GLY A 202 -13.06 14.21 -11.50
N SER A 203 -11.98 14.47 -10.78
CA SER A 203 -11.27 13.44 -10.01
C SER A 203 -12.24 12.67 -9.11
N GLU A 204 -12.09 11.34 -9.05
CA GLU A 204 -12.81 10.49 -8.11
C GLU A 204 -12.39 10.71 -6.64
N ALA A 205 -11.31 11.48 -6.43
CA ALA A 205 -10.87 11.88 -5.11
C ALA A 205 -11.98 12.65 -4.40
N ARG A 206 -12.63 12.00 -3.44
CA ARG A 206 -13.66 12.62 -2.61
C ARG A 206 -12.99 13.30 -1.44
N HIS A 207 -13.46 14.50 -1.11
CA HIS A 207 -13.12 15.09 0.16
C HIS A 207 -13.68 14.20 1.28
N ILE A 208 -12.77 13.62 2.05
CA ILE A 208 -13.09 12.87 3.25
C ILE A 208 -12.66 13.70 4.46
N THR A 209 -13.41 13.61 5.55
CA THR A 209 -12.99 14.28 6.78
C THR A 209 -11.68 13.68 7.27
N THR A 210 -10.89 14.45 8.02
CA THR A 210 -9.64 13.95 8.63
C THR A 210 -9.87 12.66 9.42
N GLN A 211 -10.97 12.58 10.17
CA GLN A 211 -11.35 11.36 10.89
C GLN A 211 -11.62 10.18 9.97
N GLU A 212 -12.28 10.40 8.85
CA GLU A 212 -12.59 9.36 7.88
C GLU A 212 -11.36 8.92 7.12
N PHE A 213 -10.46 9.87 6.78
CA PHE A 213 -9.15 9.57 6.22
C PHE A 213 -8.35 8.64 7.13
N TYR A 214 -8.26 8.96 8.42
CA TYR A 214 -7.53 8.13 9.38
C TYR A 214 -8.17 6.77 9.59
N ARG A 215 -9.51 6.67 9.62
CA ARG A 215 -10.18 5.36 9.68
C ARG A 215 -9.87 4.50 8.45
N GLN A 216 -9.88 5.11 7.26
CA GLN A 216 -9.54 4.41 6.03
C GLN A 216 -8.07 4.01 5.99
N ALA A 217 -7.17 4.88 6.45
CA ALA A 217 -5.73 4.58 6.54
C ALA A 217 -5.46 3.42 7.53
N ILE A 218 -6.11 3.42 8.70
CA ILE A 218 -6.00 2.32 9.68
C ILE A 218 -6.54 1.02 9.09
N ALA A 219 -7.71 1.04 8.43
CA ALA A 219 -8.28 -0.14 7.81
C ALA A 219 -7.37 -0.70 6.71
N GLN A 220 -6.82 0.16 5.84
CA GLN A 220 -5.85 -0.25 4.82
C GLN A 220 -4.56 -0.82 5.43
N GLN A 221 -4.09 -0.26 6.54
CA GLN A 221 -2.93 -0.78 7.25
C GLN A 221 -3.20 -2.18 7.82
N GLN A 222 -4.39 -2.40 8.40
CA GLN A 222 -4.79 -3.73 8.90
C GLN A 222 -4.88 -4.76 7.77
N ASP A 223 -5.55 -4.41 6.66
CA ASP A 223 -5.64 -5.28 5.48
C ASP A 223 -4.24 -5.61 4.92
N LEU A 224 -3.34 -4.61 4.91
CA LEU A 224 -1.97 -4.81 4.45
C LEU A 224 -1.19 -5.74 5.39
N GLN A 225 -1.34 -5.57 6.71
CA GLN A 225 -0.71 -6.44 7.71
C GLN A 225 -1.21 -7.88 7.60
N GLU A 226 -2.52 -8.09 7.45
CA GLU A 226 -3.09 -9.42 7.22
C GLU A 226 -2.55 -10.07 5.94
N ASN A 227 -2.38 -9.30 4.86
CA ASN A 227 -1.78 -9.77 3.62
C ASN A 227 -0.30 -10.14 3.80
N ILE A 228 0.48 -9.34 4.54
CA ILE A 228 1.88 -9.65 4.87
C ILE A 228 1.96 -10.95 5.67
N ASP A 229 1.14 -11.11 6.70
CA ASP A 229 1.12 -12.31 7.52
C ASP A 229 0.72 -13.56 6.71
N ALA A 230 -0.23 -13.43 5.81
CA ALA A 230 -0.62 -14.50 4.89
C ALA A 230 0.53 -14.91 3.95
N LEU A 231 1.26 -13.93 3.43
CA LEU A 231 2.42 -14.16 2.56
C LEU A 231 3.58 -14.81 3.31
N LEU A 232 3.86 -14.38 4.54
CA LEU A 232 4.89 -15.00 5.39
C LEU A 232 4.54 -16.46 5.72
N ARG A 233 3.28 -16.77 6.01
CA ARG A 233 2.83 -18.16 6.22
C ARG A 233 2.98 -19.00 4.95
N LEU A 234 2.66 -18.44 3.79
CA LEU A 234 2.83 -19.12 2.51
C LEU A 234 4.31 -19.37 2.19
N GLU A 235 5.17 -18.41 2.45
CA GLU A 235 6.62 -18.56 2.29
C GLU A 235 7.17 -19.69 3.19
N GLU A 236 6.78 -19.73 4.46
CA GLU A 236 7.19 -20.78 5.39
C GLU A 236 6.71 -22.17 4.93
N GLN A 237 5.48 -22.28 4.43
CA GLN A 237 4.97 -23.52 3.85
C GLN A 237 5.78 -23.96 2.63
N LYS A 238 6.10 -23.03 1.73
CA LYS A 238 6.93 -23.31 0.57
C LYS A 238 8.35 -23.72 0.95
N ARG A 239 8.95 -23.05 1.93
CA ARG A 239 10.27 -23.40 2.46
C ARG A 239 10.30 -24.82 2.99
N LYS A 240 9.27 -25.22 3.76
CA LYS A 240 9.13 -26.60 4.26
C LYS A 240 8.95 -27.61 3.13
N ALA A 241 8.15 -27.30 2.12
CA ALA A 241 7.96 -28.16 0.97
C ALA A 241 9.25 -28.35 0.16
N VAL A 242 10.01 -27.28 -0.06
CA VAL A 242 11.32 -27.35 -0.73
C VAL A 242 12.31 -28.21 0.05
N GLU A 243 12.34 -28.09 1.39
CA GLU A 243 13.23 -28.90 2.21
C GLU A 243 12.84 -30.40 2.16
N GLN A 244 11.54 -30.71 2.18
CA GLN A 244 11.06 -32.07 1.99
C GLN A 244 11.46 -32.66 0.62
N LEU A 245 11.31 -31.85 -0.45
CA LEU A 245 11.75 -32.28 -1.78
C LEU A 245 13.26 -32.51 -1.86
N LYS A 246 14.06 -31.68 -1.23
CA LYS A 246 15.51 -31.88 -1.12
C LYS A 246 15.87 -33.14 -0.34
N GLN A 247 15.13 -33.48 0.71
CA GLN A 247 15.31 -34.73 1.44
C GLN A 247 14.97 -35.95 0.57
N GLN A 248 13.86 -35.89 -0.16
CA GLN A 248 13.48 -36.95 -1.10
C GLN A 248 14.53 -37.12 -2.23
N GLU A 249 15.02 -36.02 -2.79
CA GLU A 249 16.08 -36.05 -3.78
C GLU A 249 17.34 -36.73 -3.25
N ARG A 250 17.78 -36.41 -2.02
CA ARG A 250 18.93 -37.06 -1.36
C ARG A 250 18.70 -38.57 -1.16
N GLN A 251 17.50 -38.96 -0.74
CA GLN A 251 17.17 -40.38 -0.56
C GLN A 251 17.24 -41.13 -1.87
N VAL A 252 16.57 -40.61 -2.92
CA VAL A 252 16.58 -41.22 -4.26
C VAL A 252 18.00 -41.28 -4.82
N ARG A 253 18.81 -40.26 -4.60
CA ARG A 253 20.22 -40.28 -5.02
C ARG A 253 21.04 -41.39 -4.31
N THR A 254 20.83 -41.56 -3.00
CA THR A 254 21.50 -42.59 -2.21
C THR A 254 21.09 -43.96 -2.70
N GLU A 255 19.81 -44.22 -2.95
CA GLU A 255 19.29 -45.48 -3.49
C GLU A 255 19.87 -45.76 -4.90
N TYR A 256 19.97 -44.71 -5.75
CA TYR A 256 20.62 -44.82 -7.06
C TYR A 256 22.10 -45.22 -6.94
N GLU A 257 22.85 -44.58 -6.04
CA GLU A 257 24.29 -44.92 -5.83
C GLU A 257 24.45 -46.37 -5.29
N GLN A 258 23.55 -46.82 -4.40
CA GLN A 258 23.55 -48.20 -3.88
C GLN A 258 23.26 -49.21 -5.01
N THR A 259 22.24 -48.92 -5.83
CA THR A 259 21.89 -49.81 -6.95
C THR A 259 22.98 -49.83 -8.01
N ALA A 260 23.60 -48.69 -8.30
CA ALA A 260 24.73 -48.62 -9.23
C ALA A 260 25.93 -49.45 -8.70
N THR A 261 26.22 -49.38 -7.43
CA THR A 261 27.27 -50.18 -6.75
C THR A 261 26.99 -51.68 -6.86
N LEU A 262 25.73 -52.06 -6.54
CA LEU A 262 25.30 -53.47 -6.63
C LEU A 262 25.39 -54.01 -8.07
N GLN A 263 24.97 -53.18 -9.02
CA GLN A 263 25.09 -53.51 -10.44
C GLN A 263 26.56 -53.72 -10.89
N ALA A 264 27.45 -52.85 -10.43
CA ALA A 264 28.88 -52.99 -10.71
C ALA A 264 29.47 -54.26 -10.15
N GLN A 265 29.08 -54.62 -8.89
CA GLN A 265 29.47 -55.86 -8.23
C GLN A 265 28.96 -57.08 -9.01
N LYS A 266 27.68 -57.09 -9.39
CA LYS A 266 27.09 -58.17 -10.19
C LYS A 266 27.70 -58.31 -11.55
N SER A 267 28.05 -57.24 -12.21
CA SER A 267 28.76 -57.25 -13.47
C SER A 267 30.18 -57.81 -13.33
N ALA A 268 30.89 -57.47 -12.27
CA ALA A 268 32.21 -58.02 -12.00
C ALA A 268 32.15 -59.56 -11.68
N GLU A 269 31.13 -59.98 -10.94
CA GLU A 269 30.87 -61.40 -10.62
C GLU A 269 30.57 -62.16 -11.94
N LEU A 270 29.73 -61.63 -12.81
CA LEU A 270 29.44 -62.20 -14.13
C LEU A 270 30.71 -62.39 -14.97
N ASN A 271 31.51 -61.30 -15.06
CA ASN A 271 32.78 -61.38 -15.82
C ASN A 271 33.73 -62.43 -15.27
N ARG A 272 33.82 -62.62 -13.94
CA ARG A 272 34.60 -63.67 -13.30
C ARG A 272 34.08 -65.06 -13.66
N THR A 273 32.79 -65.31 -13.54
CA THR A 273 32.18 -66.57 -13.89
C THR A 273 32.29 -66.88 -15.39
N GLU A 274 32.21 -65.89 -16.27
CA GLU A 274 32.47 -66.09 -17.71
C GLU A 274 33.92 -66.42 -18.00
N ALA A 275 34.88 -65.81 -17.29
CA ALA A 275 36.29 -66.08 -17.44
C ALA A 275 36.61 -67.52 -16.93
N GLU A 276 36.06 -67.93 -15.78
CA GLU A 276 36.17 -69.28 -15.25
C GLU A 276 35.57 -70.31 -16.22
N LEU A 277 34.38 -70.04 -16.73
CA LEU A 277 33.74 -70.92 -17.74
C LEU A 277 34.59 -71.06 -19.01
N LYS A 278 35.19 -69.92 -19.44
CA LYS A 278 36.13 -69.97 -20.62
C LYS A 278 37.38 -70.76 -20.33
N SER A 279 37.96 -70.65 -19.12
CA SER A 279 39.10 -71.44 -18.64
C SER A 279 38.79 -72.94 -18.64
N VAL A 280 37.66 -73.31 -17.95
CA VAL A 280 37.21 -74.68 -17.87
C VAL A 280 36.91 -75.30 -19.25
N LYS A 281 36.30 -74.50 -20.17
CA LYS A 281 36.07 -74.91 -21.55
C LYS A 281 37.38 -75.11 -22.31
N GLY A 282 38.40 -74.29 -22.02
CA GLY A 282 39.75 -74.38 -22.58
C GLY A 282 40.45 -75.66 -22.11
N GLU A 283 40.37 -75.92 -20.80
CA GLU A 283 40.91 -77.10 -20.15
C GLU A 283 40.25 -78.41 -20.68
N LEU A 284 38.93 -78.37 -20.82
CA LEU A 284 38.17 -79.50 -21.42
C LEU A 284 38.52 -79.73 -22.85
N LYS A 285 38.73 -78.69 -23.68
CA LYS A 285 39.26 -78.81 -25.08
C LYS A 285 40.67 -79.40 -25.08
N GLY A 286 41.54 -78.89 -24.15
CA GLY A 286 42.92 -79.44 -24.03
C GLY A 286 42.92 -80.91 -23.53
N ALA A 287 42.05 -81.25 -22.62
CA ALA A 287 41.88 -82.65 -22.18
C ALA A 287 41.28 -83.54 -23.29
N ARG A 288 40.32 -83.01 -24.06
CA ARG A 288 39.79 -83.74 -25.24
C ARG A 288 40.82 -83.99 -26.30
N LEU A 289 41.67 -83.02 -26.55
CA LEU A 289 42.78 -83.15 -27.49
C LEU A 289 43.84 -84.16 -26.99
N LYS A 290 44.08 -84.23 -25.70
CA LYS A 290 44.94 -85.26 -25.06
C LYS A 290 44.29 -86.63 -25.01
N ASN A 291 42.95 -86.69 -24.85
CA ASN A 291 42.23 -88.00 -24.80
C ASN A 291 41.83 -88.51 -26.20
N ALA A 292 41.77 -87.63 -27.20
CA ALA A 292 41.65 -88.04 -28.60
C ALA A 292 42.93 -88.74 -29.12
N ALA A 293 44.03 -88.65 -28.35
CA ALA A 293 45.24 -89.41 -28.53
C ALA A 293 45.25 -90.73 -27.69
N ALA A 294 44.23 -91.00 -26.84
CA ALA A 294 44.06 -92.23 -26.10
C ALA A 294 42.58 -92.63 -26.20
N GLU A 295 42.29 -93.64 -26.96
CA GLU A 295 40.96 -94.17 -27.30
C GLU A 295 40.02 -94.41 -26.10
N VAL A 296 38.72 -94.19 -26.36
CA VAL A 296 37.52 -94.89 -25.84
C VAL A 296 37.02 -94.53 -24.43
N GLY A 297 35.90 -93.87 -24.46
CA GLY A 297 34.81 -94.09 -23.43
C GLY A 297 34.64 -93.04 -22.40
N SER A 298 33.72 -92.11 -22.58
CA SER A 298 32.54 -91.87 -21.75
C SER A 298 31.74 -90.59 -22.12
N ASN A 299 30.57 -90.81 -22.68
CA ASN A 299 29.62 -89.75 -23.13
C ASN A 299 28.64 -89.26 -22.03
N ILE A 300 29.01 -89.29 -20.76
CA ILE A 300 27.98 -88.95 -19.66
C ILE A 300 28.25 -87.69 -18.85
N VAL A 301 29.47 -87.15 -18.91
CA VAL A 301 29.81 -85.95 -18.01
C VAL A 301 29.54 -84.61 -18.68
N GLU A 302 29.31 -84.54 -19.97
CA GLU A 302 29.16 -83.25 -20.71
C GLU A 302 27.83 -82.52 -20.48
N GLY A 303 26.73 -83.21 -20.16
CA GLY A 303 25.38 -82.59 -20.05
C GLY A 303 25.16 -81.76 -18.80
N ILE A 304 25.77 -82.19 -17.72
CA ILE A 304 25.44 -81.59 -16.38
C ILE A 304 26.25 -80.30 -16.10
N GLY A 305 27.50 -80.24 -16.49
CA GLY A 305 28.36 -79.05 -16.29
C GLY A 305 27.91 -77.82 -17.16
N ALA A 306 27.53 -78.14 -18.44
CA ALA A 306 27.00 -77.10 -19.31
C ALA A 306 25.67 -76.54 -18.89
N MET A 307 24.75 -77.33 -18.31
CA MET A 307 23.47 -76.89 -17.81
C MET A 307 23.59 -76.01 -16.57
N ILE A 308 24.48 -76.35 -15.62
CA ILE A 308 24.67 -75.57 -14.40
C ILE A 308 25.33 -74.20 -14.69
N GLY A 309 26.35 -74.16 -15.54
CA GLY A 309 27.04 -72.93 -15.94
C GLY A 309 26.13 -71.95 -16.71
N THR A 310 25.35 -72.48 -17.66
CA THR A 310 24.40 -71.64 -18.43
C THR A 310 23.25 -71.14 -17.61
N SER A 311 22.75 -71.92 -16.64
CA SER A 311 21.69 -71.48 -15.73
C SER A 311 22.15 -70.37 -14.77
N ARG A 312 23.37 -70.39 -14.27
CA ARG A 312 23.94 -69.38 -13.40
C ARG A 312 24.18 -68.07 -14.17
N VAL A 313 24.79 -68.11 -15.33
CA VAL A 313 25.03 -66.99 -16.23
C VAL A 313 23.69 -66.35 -16.64
N LYS A 314 22.68 -67.12 -16.96
CA LYS A 314 21.36 -66.64 -17.33
C LYS A 314 20.67 -65.91 -16.18
N ARG A 315 20.76 -66.40 -14.92
CA ARG A 315 20.24 -65.75 -13.74
C ARG A 315 20.93 -64.41 -13.44
N GLN A 316 22.27 -64.37 -13.59
CA GLN A 316 23.04 -63.14 -13.39
C GLN A 316 22.72 -62.10 -14.48
N GLN A 317 22.53 -62.52 -15.71
CA GLN A 317 22.11 -61.61 -16.75
C GLN A 317 20.73 -61.02 -16.52
N GLN A 318 19.76 -61.83 -16.04
CA GLN A 318 18.43 -61.35 -15.68
C GLN A 318 18.47 -60.34 -14.53
N GLU A 319 19.35 -60.54 -13.53
CA GLU A 319 19.50 -59.58 -12.40
C GLU A 319 20.13 -58.30 -12.87
N ILE A 320 21.10 -58.31 -13.75
CA ILE A 320 21.67 -57.08 -14.39
C ILE A 320 20.61 -56.32 -15.18
N ASP A 321 19.82 -57.02 -15.98
CA ASP A 321 18.75 -56.40 -16.76
C ASP A 321 17.70 -55.74 -15.86
N ARG A 322 17.35 -56.37 -14.69
CA ARG A 322 16.45 -55.83 -13.66
C ARG A 322 17.03 -54.54 -13.06
N LEU A 323 18.29 -54.59 -12.60
CA LEU A 323 18.97 -53.46 -11.99
C LEU A 323 19.14 -52.28 -12.97
N ASN A 324 19.41 -52.58 -14.26
CA ASN A 324 19.45 -51.54 -15.30
C ASN A 324 18.09 -50.85 -15.48
N ALA A 325 17.00 -51.60 -15.50
CA ALA A 325 15.66 -51.08 -15.57
C ALA A 325 15.30 -50.18 -14.37
N GLU A 326 15.65 -50.66 -13.15
CA GLU A 326 15.44 -49.89 -11.89
C GLU A 326 16.25 -48.59 -11.88
N ASN A 327 17.52 -48.62 -12.29
CA ASN A 327 18.36 -47.45 -12.42
C ASN A 327 17.78 -46.43 -13.44
N ALA A 328 17.27 -46.91 -14.56
CA ALA A 328 16.64 -46.02 -15.56
C ALA A 328 15.40 -45.34 -15.00
N ALA A 329 14.56 -46.06 -14.24
CA ALA A 329 13.39 -45.48 -13.58
C ALA A 329 13.76 -44.43 -12.50
N LEU A 330 14.82 -44.69 -11.72
CA LEU A 330 15.33 -43.74 -10.71
C LEU A 330 15.89 -42.47 -11.38
N HIS A 331 16.59 -42.59 -12.49
CA HIS A 331 17.06 -41.43 -13.27
C HIS A 331 15.90 -40.55 -13.76
N GLU A 332 14.83 -41.18 -14.24
CA GLU A 332 13.63 -40.46 -14.70
C GLU A 332 12.95 -39.69 -13.52
N GLN A 333 12.84 -40.35 -12.35
CA GLN A 333 12.29 -39.72 -11.14
C GLN A 333 13.13 -38.50 -10.70
N ILE A 334 14.45 -38.63 -10.63
CA ILE A 334 15.35 -37.51 -10.31
C ILE A 334 15.18 -36.37 -11.34
N GLY A 335 15.09 -36.69 -12.61
CA GLY A 335 14.84 -35.70 -13.66
C GLY A 335 13.52 -34.94 -13.50
N ALA A 336 12.45 -35.64 -13.11
CA ALA A 336 11.13 -35.05 -12.83
C ALA A 336 11.18 -34.14 -11.61
N LEU A 337 11.78 -34.58 -10.49
CA LEU A 337 11.96 -33.79 -9.28
C LEU A 337 12.77 -32.52 -9.52
N ASN A 338 13.84 -32.60 -10.30
CA ASN A 338 14.66 -31.45 -10.64
C ASN A 338 13.90 -30.43 -11.53
N ARG A 339 13.01 -30.89 -12.41
CA ARG A 339 12.13 -29.98 -13.19
C ARG A 339 11.12 -29.27 -12.28
N ALA A 340 10.42 -30.03 -11.43
CA ALA A 340 9.45 -29.49 -10.49
C ALA A 340 10.08 -28.43 -9.56
N ASN A 341 11.27 -28.70 -9.04
CA ASN A 341 12.00 -27.78 -8.15
C ASN A 341 12.42 -26.48 -8.89
N ARG A 342 12.82 -26.56 -10.16
CA ARG A 342 13.13 -25.35 -10.96
C ARG A 342 11.89 -24.51 -11.24
N GLU A 343 10.76 -25.15 -11.54
CA GLU A 343 9.49 -24.44 -11.76
C GLU A 343 8.98 -23.77 -10.49
N GLU A 344 9.12 -24.43 -9.33
CA GLU A 344 8.74 -23.87 -8.04
C GLU A 344 9.61 -22.66 -7.67
N LYS A 345 10.92 -22.77 -7.89
CA LYS A 345 11.86 -21.68 -7.66
C LYS A 345 11.53 -20.46 -8.55
N ALA A 346 11.24 -20.69 -9.82
CA ALA A 346 10.85 -19.61 -10.74
C ALA A 346 9.53 -18.93 -10.31
N ARG A 347 8.55 -19.71 -9.82
CA ARG A 347 7.30 -19.15 -9.27
C ARG A 347 7.55 -18.30 -8.02
N HIS A 348 8.43 -18.75 -7.13
CA HIS A 348 8.80 -18.01 -5.93
C HIS A 348 9.48 -16.68 -6.28
N GLU A 349 10.48 -16.70 -7.15
CA GLU A 349 11.17 -15.49 -7.62
C GLU A 349 10.20 -14.49 -8.27
N GLN A 350 9.25 -14.97 -9.05
CA GLN A 350 8.23 -14.13 -9.66
C GLN A 350 7.28 -13.51 -8.60
N ALA A 351 6.89 -14.30 -7.59
CA ALA A 351 6.05 -13.82 -6.49
C ALA A 351 6.77 -12.77 -5.64
N GLU A 352 8.05 -12.97 -5.35
CA GLU A 352 8.89 -11.99 -4.64
C GLU A 352 9.02 -10.67 -5.43
N GLN A 353 9.28 -10.75 -6.74
CA GLN A 353 9.35 -9.55 -7.59
C GLN A 353 8.03 -8.78 -7.61
N GLN A 354 6.89 -9.48 -7.68
CA GLN A 354 5.58 -8.83 -7.62
C GLN A 354 5.30 -8.17 -6.26
N LEU A 355 5.74 -8.81 -5.18
CA LEU A 355 5.61 -8.27 -3.83
C LEU A 355 6.49 -7.04 -3.66
N GLN A 356 7.76 -7.10 -4.09
CA GLN A 356 8.66 -5.96 -4.03
C GLN A 356 8.11 -4.78 -4.83
N ALA A 357 7.61 -5.02 -6.04
CA ALA A 357 7.00 -3.96 -6.85
C ALA A 357 5.74 -3.33 -6.20
N LYS A 358 5.01 -4.10 -5.37
CA LYS A 358 3.90 -3.56 -4.57
C LYS A 358 4.41 -2.75 -3.38
N LEU A 359 5.44 -3.22 -2.69
CA LEU A 359 6.09 -2.51 -1.58
C LEU A 359 6.67 -1.18 -2.06
N ASP A 360 7.40 -1.16 -3.16
CA ASP A 360 7.97 0.06 -3.75
C ASP A 360 6.86 1.09 -4.10
N ARG A 361 5.70 0.63 -4.58
CA ARG A 361 4.54 1.51 -4.79
C ARG A 361 3.99 2.08 -3.50
N ILE A 362 3.92 1.26 -2.44
CA ILE A 362 3.40 1.68 -1.14
C ILE A 362 4.35 2.66 -0.47
N GLU A 363 5.66 2.41 -0.51
CA GLU A 363 6.68 3.33 0.01
C GLU A 363 6.63 4.70 -0.67
N HIS A 364 6.32 4.74 -1.96
CA HIS A 364 6.12 6.01 -2.68
C HIS A 364 4.89 6.82 -2.20
N TRP A 365 3.91 6.16 -1.58
CA TRP A 365 2.66 6.76 -1.10
C TRP A 365 2.60 6.92 0.43
N LEU A 366 3.49 6.28 1.18
CA LEU A 366 3.54 6.41 2.63
C LEU A 366 4.31 7.69 3.01
N PRO A 367 3.73 8.55 3.86
CA PRO A 367 4.52 9.55 4.54
C PRO A 367 5.62 8.86 5.36
N ASP A 368 6.78 9.51 5.44
CA ASP A 368 7.98 9.08 6.15
C ASP A 368 7.65 8.25 7.41
N THR A 369 8.39 7.15 7.61
CA THR A 369 8.25 6.23 8.75
C THR A 369 8.24 6.93 10.11
N GLN A 370 8.89 8.08 10.22
CA GLN A 370 8.85 8.92 11.43
C GLN A 370 7.43 9.43 11.74
N THR A 371 6.64 9.71 10.71
CA THR A 371 5.23 10.14 10.84
C THR A 371 4.34 9.00 11.34
N LEU A 372 4.68 7.74 11.01
CA LEU A 372 3.96 6.55 11.49
C LEU A 372 4.31 6.19 12.95
N ILE A 373 5.57 6.43 13.36
CA ILE A 373 5.99 6.24 14.75
C ILE A 373 5.28 7.26 15.66
N ASN A 374 5.21 8.50 15.22
CA ASN A 374 4.46 9.55 15.93
C ASN A 374 2.94 9.28 15.97
N TRP A 375 2.43 8.45 15.05
CA TRP A 375 1.03 8.03 15.04
C TRP A 375 0.68 7.09 16.20
N GLY A 376 1.56 6.19 16.58
CA GLY A 376 1.36 5.32 17.76
C GLY A 376 1.28 6.14 19.07
N GLU A 377 2.01 7.23 19.16
CA GLU A 377 1.92 8.20 20.28
C GLU A 377 0.63 8.99 20.22
N TYR A 378 0.21 9.44 19.07
CA TYR A 378 -1.07 10.13 18.85
C TYR A 378 -2.28 9.27 19.24
N CYS A 379 -2.30 8.00 18.89
CA CYS A 379 -3.38 7.09 19.26
C CYS A 379 -3.46 6.92 20.79
N ARG A 380 -2.31 6.87 21.49
CA ARG A 380 -2.26 6.82 22.95
C ARG A 380 -2.81 8.09 23.59
N ASP A 381 -2.43 9.26 23.09
CA ASP A 381 -2.87 10.56 23.62
C ASP A 381 -4.35 10.85 23.38
N MET A 382 -4.91 10.28 22.31
CA MET A 382 -6.33 10.42 21.96
C MET A 382 -7.23 9.37 22.62
N GLY A 383 -6.69 8.49 23.48
CA GLY A 383 -7.46 7.45 24.16
C GLY A 383 -8.01 6.37 23.22
N ILE A 384 -7.41 6.18 22.05
CA ILE A 384 -7.72 5.08 21.15
C ILE A 384 -7.10 3.82 21.76
N PRO A 385 -7.87 2.74 22.02
CA PRO A 385 -7.36 1.56 22.73
C PRO A 385 -6.12 0.99 22.06
N GLU A 386 -5.10 0.68 22.87
CA GLU A 386 -3.80 0.12 22.45
C GLU A 386 -3.87 -1.23 21.74
N SER A 387 -5.04 -1.81 21.56
CA SER A 387 -5.22 -3.08 20.85
C SER A 387 -4.76 -3.07 19.38
N GLY A 388 -4.47 -1.89 18.82
CA GLY A 388 -3.87 -1.74 17.49
C GLY A 388 -2.37 -1.37 17.49
N ALA A 389 -1.76 -1.09 18.65
CA ALA A 389 -0.39 -0.57 18.73
C ALA A 389 0.65 -1.60 19.24
N ARG A 390 0.24 -2.82 19.60
CA ARG A 390 1.12 -3.84 20.20
C ARG A 390 1.67 -4.89 19.23
N GLU A 391 1.36 -4.82 17.95
CA GLU A 391 1.83 -5.80 16.94
C GLU A 391 2.48 -5.10 15.74
N ILE A 392 3.40 -4.18 16.01
CA ILE A 392 4.40 -3.74 15.03
C ILE A 392 5.79 -4.02 15.60
#